data_6b36f9fde43ee5405df892af368b5b1a
#
_entry.id   6b36f9fde43ee5405df892af368b5b1a
#
_cell.length_a   1.000
_cell.length_b   1.000
_cell.length_c   1.000
_cell.angle_alpha   90.00
_cell.angle_beta   90.00
_cell.angle_gamma   90.00
#
_symmetry.space_group_name_H-M   'P 1'
#
loop_
_entity.id
_entity.type
_entity.pdbx_description
1 polymer ?
#
loop_
_entity_poly.entity_id
_entity_poly.type
_entity_poly.pdbx_seq_one_letter_code
_entity_poly.pdbx_strand_id
1 'polypeptide(L)'
;MHKNLLTKLIAAGALLGAAAPVPAESDLTEACPSPIRMADTGVEGMGPLKEAFGPFSEVFEERTGLALEMYSLSNRTAAGNALQYDDVELVFAGPSEFVLFQRESDVEILFDIQRPHYGTSFYVPADSEIDSLEDLEGKRVALKDTGSTSGHIIPTRMLVEAGLDPDRDLEIVMAGDARIAALVNGDVAAMGGGNRDIEELREMDPDGEYRVIAESDPLPGDPVVIRGNLPEACKSGLRETLKANRDELWEALVATDRNEDKFLNRDSHMGFELTAEDYEVIEEAYEAAGISL
;
A
#
# COMPACT_ATOMS: atom_id res chain seq x y z
N MET A 1 -50.23 -22.96 -73.47
CA MET A 1 -49.81 -23.28 -72.07
C MET A 1 -48.46 -22.74 -71.87
N HIS A 2 -48.32 -21.49 -71.31
CA HIS A 2 -47.05 -20.86 -71.07
C HIS A 2 -46.85 -20.76 -69.57
N LYS A 3 -45.73 -21.37 -69.08
CA LYS A 3 -45.30 -21.26 -67.71
C LYS A 3 -44.27 -20.11 -67.59
N ASN A 4 -44.64 -19.04 -66.88
CA ASN A 4 -43.73 -17.96 -66.53
C ASN A 4 -42.89 -18.36 -65.34
N LEU A 5 -41.60 -18.36 -65.51
CA LEU A 5 -40.60 -18.49 -64.44
C LEU A 5 -40.22 -17.11 -63.93
N LEU A 6 -40.61 -16.77 -62.69
CA LEU A 6 -40.16 -15.54 -61.99
C LEU A 6 -38.82 -15.84 -61.32
N THR A 7 -37.78 -15.21 -61.80
CA THR A 7 -36.46 -15.17 -61.17
C THR A 7 -36.45 -14.13 -60.04
N LYS A 8 -36.29 -14.55 -58.78
CA LYS A 8 -36.09 -13.64 -57.67
C LYS A 8 -34.61 -13.30 -57.58
N LEU A 9 -34.26 -12.01 -57.79
CA LEU A 9 -32.96 -11.47 -57.43
C LEU A 9 -32.92 -11.29 -55.92
N ILE A 10 -31.96 -11.94 -55.24
CA ILE A 10 -31.62 -11.67 -53.86
C ILE A 10 -30.46 -10.65 -53.86
N ALA A 11 -30.76 -9.41 -53.46
CA ALA A 11 -29.73 -8.39 -53.23
C ALA A 11 -29.06 -8.69 -51.88
N ALA A 12 -27.80 -9.14 -51.90
CA ALA A 12 -26.99 -9.23 -50.71
C ALA A 12 -26.45 -7.84 -50.36
N GLY A 13 -27.05 -7.20 -49.36
CA GLY A 13 -26.51 -5.97 -48.76
C GLY A 13 -25.30 -6.27 -47.92
N ALA A 14 -24.10 -5.88 -48.34
CA ALA A 14 -22.91 -5.89 -47.52
C ALA A 14 -23.01 -4.75 -46.49
N LEU A 15 -23.27 -5.09 -45.24
CA LEU A 15 -23.08 -4.18 -44.12
C LEU A 15 -21.56 -3.99 -43.91
N LEU A 16 -21.02 -2.89 -44.42
CA LEU A 16 -19.72 -2.39 -43.98
C LEU A 16 -19.91 -1.88 -42.54
N GLY A 17 -19.53 -2.69 -41.56
CA GLY A 17 -19.36 -2.24 -40.20
C GLY A 17 -18.20 -1.24 -40.17
N ALA A 18 -18.51 0.05 -39.96
CA ALA A 18 -17.47 1.01 -39.61
C ALA A 18 -16.93 0.61 -38.25
N ALA A 19 -15.71 0.08 -38.22
CA ALA A 19 -14.94 -0.02 -37.00
C ALA A 19 -14.77 1.41 -36.44
N ALA A 20 -15.27 1.64 -35.24
CA ALA A 20 -14.96 2.85 -34.52
C ALA A 20 -13.43 2.96 -34.42
N PRO A 21 -12.84 4.15 -34.63
CA PRO A 21 -11.41 4.30 -34.42
C PRO A 21 -11.12 3.96 -32.96
N VAL A 22 -10.24 2.98 -32.73
CA VAL A 22 -9.59 2.79 -31.45
C VAL A 22 -8.88 4.12 -31.18
N PRO A 23 -9.08 4.78 -30.01
CA PRO A 23 -8.31 5.98 -29.68
C PRO A 23 -6.84 5.64 -29.88
N ALA A 24 -6.10 6.49 -30.62
CA ALA A 24 -4.66 6.39 -30.68
C ALA A 24 -4.16 6.39 -29.24
N GLU A 25 -3.35 5.39 -28.83
CA GLU A 25 -2.58 5.42 -27.61
C GLU A 25 -1.96 6.80 -27.55
N SER A 26 -2.41 7.62 -26.59
CA SER A 26 -1.74 8.89 -26.31
C SER A 26 -0.33 8.54 -25.93
N ASP A 27 0.64 9.04 -26.70
CA ASP A 27 2.06 8.79 -26.38
C ASP A 27 2.32 9.32 -24.97
N LEU A 28 2.49 8.41 -24.02
CA LEU A 28 2.71 8.75 -22.60
C LEU A 28 3.90 9.69 -22.45
N THR A 29 4.89 9.58 -23.35
CA THR A 29 6.08 10.43 -23.32
C THR A 29 5.80 11.88 -23.68
N GLU A 30 4.68 12.17 -24.37
CA GLU A 30 4.21 13.53 -24.62
C GLU A 30 3.27 14.04 -23.52
N ALA A 31 2.52 13.13 -22.87
CA ALA A 31 1.51 13.49 -21.88
C ALA A 31 2.06 13.62 -20.46
N CYS A 32 3.11 12.87 -20.12
CA CYS A 32 3.70 12.80 -18.80
C CYS A 32 5.04 13.52 -18.69
N PRO A 33 5.40 13.98 -17.47
CA PRO A 33 6.80 14.35 -17.21
C PRO A 33 7.69 13.11 -17.35
N SER A 34 8.93 13.32 -17.78
CA SER A 34 9.94 12.26 -17.81
C SER A 34 11.25 12.84 -17.26
N PRO A 35 11.85 12.22 -16.23
CA PRO A 35 11.40 10.99 -15.57
C PRO A 35 10.12 11.17 -14.72
N ILE A 36 9.43 10.07 -14.44
CA ILE A 36 8.49 9.96 -13.32
C ILE A 36 9.33 9.70 -12.06
N ARG A 37 9.27 10.60 -11.09
CA ARG A 37 9.99 10.44 -9.82
C ARG A 37 9.09 9.71 -8.82
N MET A 38 9.60 8.59 -8.29
CA MET A 38 8.87 7.77 -7.33
C MET A 38 9.55 7.72 -5.96
N ALA A 39 8.74 7.67 -4.92
CA ALA A 39 9.19 7.41 -3.56
C ALA A 39 8.39 6.24 -2.93
N ASP A 40 8.92 5.69 -1.85
CA ASP A 40 8.23 4.71 -1.00
C ASP A 40 8.31 5.15 0.46
N THR A 41 7.20 5.10 1.18
CA THR A 41 7.13 5.56 2.58
C THR A 41 7.70 4.56 3.58
N GLY A 42 7.90 3.31 3.17
CA GLY A 42 8.39 2.21 4.00
C GLY A 42 9.87 1.85 3.80
N VAL A 43 10.56 2.52 2.85
CA VAL A 43 11.97 2.24 2.53
C VAL A 43 12.80 3.50 2.69
N GLU A 44 13.72 3.48 3.65
CA GLU A 44 14.65 4.59 3.87
C GLU A 44 15.99 4.34 3.19
N GLY A 45 16.48 5.38 2.52
CA GLY A 45 17.77 5.37 1.84
C GLY A 45 17.72 4.87 0.40
N MET A 46 18.58 5.47 -0.43
CA MET A 46 18.61 5.22 -1.87
C MET A 46 19.05 3.80 -2.24
N GLY A 47 19.96 3.20 -1.48
CA GLY A 47 20.44 1.84 -1.73
C GLY A 47 19.31 0.81 -1.60
N PRO A 48 18.66 0.71 -0.42
CA PRO A 48 17.51 -0.17 -0.22
C PRO A 48 16.34 0.12 -1.18
N LEU A 49 16.10 1.39 -1.52
CA LEU A 49 15.04 1.75 -2.46
C LEU A 49 15.30 1.19 -3.87
N LYS A 50 16.53 1.31 -4.36
CA LYS A 50 16.95 0.74 -5.65
C LYS A 50 16.92 -0.79 -5.64
N GLU A 51 17.29 -1.41 -4.54
CA GLU A 51 17.20 -2.86 -4.38
C GLU A 51 15.75 -3.33 -4.42
N ALA A 52 14.84 -2.67 -3.68
CA ALA A 52 13.44 -3.04 -3.60
C ALA A 52 12.65 -2.83 -4.91
N PHE A 53 12.95 -1.78 -5.66
CA PHE A 53 12.14 -1.38 -6.81
C PHE A 53 12.88 -1.40 -8.17
N GLY A 54 14.13 -1.87 -8.22
CA GLY A 54 14.91 -1.95 -9.46
C GLY A 54 14.20 -2.71 -10.57
N PRO A 55 13.82 -4.00 -10.35
CA PRO A 55 13.12 -4.79 -11.36
C PRO A 55 11.78 -4.16 -11.80
N PHE A 56 11.02 -3.62 -10.86
CA PHE A 56 9.77 -2.89 -11.17
C PHE A 56 10.03 -1.67 -12.07
N SER A 57 11.08 -0.90 -11.78
CA SER A 57 11.46 0.27 -12.56
C SER A 57 11.81 -0.07 -14.01
N GLU A 58 12.52 -1.18 -14.23
CA GLU A 58 12.89 -1.65 -15.57
C GLU A 58 11.63 -2.02 -16.40
N VAL A 59 10.71 -2.77 -15.82
CA VAL A 59 9.46 -3.16 -16.50
C VAL A 59 8.55 -1.95 -16.70
N PHE A 60 8.46 -1.05 -15.71
CA PHE A 60 7.71 0.20 -15.85
C PHE A 60 8.21 1.01 -17.05
N GLU A 61 9.52 1.22 -17.18
CA GLU A 61 10.12 1.96 -18.31
C GLU A 61 9.86 1.24 -19.64
N GLU A 62 10.00 -0.10 -19.67
CA GLU A 62 9.76 -0.88 -20.89
C GLU A 62 8.30 -0.75 -21.37
N ARG A 63 7.33 -0.74 -20.46
CA ARG A 63 5.90 -0.72 -20.80
C ARG A 63 5.32 0.66 -21.03
N THR A 64 5.88 1.68 -20.38
CA THR A 64 5.37 3.07 -20.47
C THR A 64 6.20 3.96 -21.39
N GLY A 65 7.45 3.61 -21.65
CA GLY A 65 8.43 4.49 -22.30
C GLY A 65 8.92 5.63 -21.41
N LEU A 66 8.55 5.66 -20.13
CA LEU A 66 8.91 6.71 -19.17
C LEU A 66 9.94 6.17 -18.18
N ALA A 67 11.06 6.86 -18.02
CA ALA A 67 12.02 6.53 -16.98
C ALA A 67 11.38 6.70 -15.59
N LEU A 68 11.60 5.74 -14.68
CA LEU A 68 11.18 5.80 -13.29
C LEU A 68 12.39 6.11 -12.41
N GLU A 69 12.49 7.35 -11.94
CA GLU A 69 13.59 7.80 -11.08
C GLU A 69 13.20 7.70 -9.61
N MET A 70 14.04 7.03 -8.82
CA MET A 70 13.79 6.84 -7.39
C MET A 70 14.19 8.07 -6.58
N TYR A 71 13.30 8.49 -5.69
CA TYR A 71 13.49 9.62 -4.77
C TYR A 71 13.49 9.10 -3.33
N SER A 72 14.63 9.23 -2.65
CA SER A 72 14.75 8.75 -1.27
C SER A 72 14.19 9.75 -0.29
N LEU A 73 13.28 9.28 0.57
CA LEU A 73 12.71 10.05 1.67
C LEU A 73 13.57 9.92 2.95
N SER A 74 13.54 10.94 3.80
CA SER A 74 14.16 10.91 5.10
C SER A 74 13.32 10.22 6.18
N ASN A 75 12.01 10.17 5.98
CA ASN A 75 11.02 9.51 6.83
C ASN A 75 9.69 9.43 6.08
N ARG A 76 8.68 8.75 6.65
CA ARG A 76 7.35 8.55 6.06
C ARG A 76 6.61 9.85 5.75
N THR A 77 6.67 10.82 6.66
CA THR A 77 5.92 12.08 6.52
C THR A 77 6.54 13.02 5.47
N ALA A 78 7.79 12.81 5.07
CA ALA A 78 8.42 13.61 4.02
C ALA A 78 7.78 13.42 2.64
N ALA A 79 7.03 12.32 2.42
CA ALA A 79 6.35 12.06 1.16
C ALA A 79 5.25 13.09 0.86
N GLY A 80 4.47 13.51 1.87
CA GLY A 80 3.44 14.54 1.72
C GLY A 80 4.04 15.87 1.21
N ASN A 81 5.15 16.29 1.82
CA ASN A 81 5.86 17.47 1.35
C ASN A 81 6.39 17.30 -0.09
N ALA A 82 6.97 16.14 -0.41
CA ALA A 82 7.49 15.88 -1.75
C ALA A 82 6.39 15.91 -2.84
N LEU A 83 5.19 15.42 -2.51
CA LEU A 83 4.01 15.54 -3.39
C LEU A 83 3.55 17.00 -3.51
N GLN A 84 3.46 17.73 -2.39
CA GLN A 84 2.98 19.12 -2.34
C GLN A 84 3.89 20.08 -3.11
N TYR A 85 5.21 19.87 -3.07
CA TYR A 85 6.21 20.72 -3.74
C TYR A 85 6.64 20.20 -5.12
N ASP A 86 5.91 19.23 -5.67
CA ASP A 86 6.18 18.66 -6.99
C ASP A 86 7.56 17.99 -7.12
N ASP A 87 8.11 17.49 -6.01
CA ASP A 87 9.41 16.79 -6.01
C ASP A 87 9.27 15.33 -6.47
N VAL A 88 8.07 14.74 -6.34
CA VAL A 88 7.75 13.38 -6.82
C VAL A 88 6.39 13.36 -7.52
N GLU A 89 6.22 12.46 -8.48
CA GLU A 89 4.96 12.21 -9.18
C GLU A 89 4.22 11.00 -8.60
N LEU A 90 4.95 10.01 -8.09
CA LEU A 90 4.43 8.70 -7.68
C LEU A 90 4.92 8.36 -6.27
N VAL A 91 4.03 7.87 -5.41
CA VAL A 91 4.41 7.41 -4.07
C VAL A 91 3.75 6.07 -3.78
N PHE A 92 4.56 5.07 -3.45
CA PHE A 92 4.11 3.85 -2.79
C PHE A 92 3.89 4.18 -1.32
N ALA A 93 2.65 4.14 -0.88
CA ALA A 93 2.25 4.58 0.45
C ALA A 93 1.56 3.48 1.24
N GLY A 94 1.54 3.61 2.55
CA GLY A 94 0.61 2.85 3.38
C GLY A 94 -0.74 3.58 3.47
N PRO A 95 -1.78 2.89 3.95
CA PRO A 95 -3.12 3.49 4.11
C PRO A 95 -3.14 4.76 4.95
N SER A 96 -2.37 4.82 6.02
CA SER A 96 -2.31 5.99 6.91
C SER A 96 -1.68 7.21 6.24
N GLU A 97 -0.62 6.99 5.48
CA GLU A 97 0.03 8.08 4.75
C GLU A 97 -0.88 8.63 3.64
N PHE A 98 -1.64 7.76 2.98
CA PHE A 98 -2.60 8.19 1.96
C PHE A 98 -3.67 9.14 2.51
N VAL A 99 -4.23 8.84 3.67
CA VAL A 99 -5.21 9.73 4.33
C VAL A 99 -4.61 11.11 4.62
N LEU A 100 -3.34 11.17 5.04
CA LEU A 100 -2.63 12.44 5.21
C LEU A 100 -2.43 13.17 3.87
N PHE A 101 -2.01 12.44 2.82
CA PHE A 101 -1.79 13.05 1.51
C PHE A 101 -3.05 13.65 0.92
N GLN A 102 -4.21 13.00 1.11
CA GLN A 102 -5.50 13.53 0.64
C GLN A 102 -5.88 14.87 1.29
N ARG A 103 -5.40 15.14 2.51
CA ARG A 103 -5.65 16.41 3.21
C ARG A 103 -4.65 17.51 2.84
N GLU A 104 -3.43 17.14 2.56
CA GLU A 104 -2.32 18.08 2.36
C GLU A 104 -2.03 18.37 0.89
N SER A 105 -2.41 17.45 -0.01
CA SER A 105 -2.04 17.47 -1.42
C SER A 105 -3.19 16.96 -2.30
N ASP A 106 -3.18 17.36 -3.56
CA ASP A 106 -4.05 16.78 -4.58
C ASP A 106 -3.42 15.47 -5.07
N VAL A 107 -3.99 14.33 -4.67
CA VAL A 107 -3.49 13.00 -5.03
C VAL A 107 -4.63 12.08 -5.45
N GLU A 108 -4.33 11.17 -6.36
CA GLU A 108 -5.22 10.12 -6.83
C GLU A 108 -4.56 8.75 -6.66
N ILE A 109 -5.35 7.70 -6.45
CA ILE A 109 -4.85 6.33 -6.46
C ILE A 109 -4.63 5.91 -7.91
N LEU A 110 -3.38 5.65 -8.29
CA LEU A 110 -3.04 5.14 -9.61
C LEU A 110 -3.33 3.65 -9.72
N PHE A 111 -2.88 2.89 -8.73
CA PHE A 111 -3.17 1.48 -8.50
C PHE A 111 -2.99 1.17 -7.00
N ASP A 112 -3.28 -0.06 -6.61
CA ASP A 112 -3.15 -0.51 -5.22
C ASP A 112 -2.45 -1.86 -5.14
N ILE A 113 -1.88 -2.17 -3.98
CA ILE A 113 -1.41 -3.50 -3.64
C ILE A 113 -2.40 -4.08 -2.65
N GLN A 114 -3.25 -4.96 -3.13
CA GLN A 114 -4.24 -5.65 -2.30
C GLN A 114 -3.56 -6.66 -1.38
N ARG A 115 -3.92 -6.62 -0.11
CA ARG A 115 -3.36 -7.45 0.95
C ARG A 115 -4.48 -8.07 1.78
N PRO A 116 -5.10 -9.18 1.32
CA PRO A 116 -6.35 -9.72 1.88
C PRO A 116 -6.33 -10.04 3.38
N HIS A 117 -5.13 -10.25 3.93
CA HIS A 117 -4.94 -10.60 5.35
C HIS A 117 -4.16 -9.54 6.11
N TYR A 118 -4.13 -8.30 5.60
CA TYR A 118 -3.42 -7.23 6.26
C TYR A 118 -4.19 -6.74 7.49
N GLY A 119 -3.49 -6.63 8.61
CA GLY A 119 -4.06 -6.18 9.88
C GLY A 119 -2.99 -5.90 10.92
N THR A 120 -3.45 -5.59 12.11
CA THR A 120 -2.64 -5.34 13.31
C THR A 120 -2.87 -6.45 14.31
N SER A 121 -1.81 -6.85 15.02
CA SER A 121 -1.90 -7.74 16.18
C SER A 121 -1.05 -7.21 17.34
N PHE A 122 -1.46 -7.52 18.56
CA PHE A 122 -0.64 -7.35 19.76
C PHE A 122 -0.08 -8.70 20.21
N TYR A 123 1.23 -8.71 20.45
CA TYR A 123 1.99 -9.90 20.77
C TYR A 123 2.58 -9.80 22.18
N VAL A 124 2.53 -10.93 22.90
CA VAL A 124 3.14 -11.10 24.22
C VAL A 124 3.87 -12.46 24.28
N PRO A 125 4.85 -12.67 25.18
CA PRO A 125 5.35 -14.00 25.49
C PRO A 125 4.21 -14.93 25.93
N ALA A 126 4.24 -16.20 25.52
CA ALA A 126 3.16 -17.14 25.78
C ALA A 126 2.93 -17.42 27.27
N ASP A 127 3.97 -17.31 28.09
CA ASP A 127 3.94 -17.45 29.54
C ASP A 127 3.58 -16.16 30.30
N SER A 128 3.31 -15.06 29.57
CA SER A 128 2.83 -13.80 30.15
C SER A 128 1.47 -13.95 30.79
N GLU A 129 1.22 -13.21 31.89
CA GLU A 129 -0.09 -13.09 32.52
C GLU A 129 -1.02 -12.07 31.81
N ILE A 130 -0.59 -11.47 30.69
CA ILE A 130 -1.33 -10.47 29.92
C ILE A 130 -2.25 -11.18 28.92
N ASP A 131 -3.55 -11.20 29.15
CA ASP A 131 -4.53 -11.91 28.32
C ASP A 131 -5.35 -10.99 27.41
N SER A 132 -5.35 -9.69 27.70
CA SER A 132 -6.10 -8.66 26.95
C SER A 132 -5.33 -7.35 26.87
N LEU A 133 -5.86 -6.38 26.09
CA LEU A 133 -5.26 -5.04 26.01
C LEU A 133 -5.34 -4.28 27.34
N GLU A 134 -6.42 -4.48 28.12
CA GLU A 134 -6.62 -3.85 29.41
C GLU A 134 -5.52 -4.23 30.42
N ASP A 135 -4.95 -5.44 30.31
CA ASP A 135 -3.85 -5.91 31.17
C ASP A 135 -2.51 -5.18 30.88
N LEU A 136 -2.48 -4.38 29.82
CA LEU A 136 -1.32 -3.55 29.46
C LEU A 136 -1.20 -2.27 30.31
N GLU A 137 -2.20 -1.94 31.14
CA GLU A 137 -2.12 -0.76 32.03
C GLU A 137 -0.83 -0.77 32.86
N GLY A 138 -0.07 0.33 32.82
CA GLY A 138 1.21 0.50 33.49
C GLY A 138 2.36 -0.27 32.86
N LYS A 139 2.17 -0.91 31.71
CA LYS A 139 3.21 -1.69 31.04
C LYS A 139 3.93 -0.86 29.96
N ARG A 140 5.10 -1.35 29.64
CA ARG A 140 5.90 -0.86 28.52
C ARG A 140 5.53 -1.63 27.25
N VAL A 141 5.11 -0.92 26.20
CA VAL A 141 4.63 -1.48 24.93
C VAL A 141 5.41 -0.89 23.77
N ALA A 142 5.97 -1.75 22.92
CA ALA A 142 6.65 -1.31 21.71
C ALA A 142 5.68 -1.18 20.54
N LEU A 143 5.75 -0.06 19.85
CA LEU A 143 5.09 0.17 18.57
C LEU A 143 6.14 0.43 17.48
N LYS A 144 5.69 0.45 16.22
CA LYS A 144 6.56 0.69 15.05
C LYS A 144 6.86 2.19 14.92
N ASP A 145 7.06 2.67 13.70
CA ASP A 145 7.36 4.07 13.40
C ASP A 145 6.09 4.93 13.46
N THR A 146 6.25 6.17 13.87
CA THR A 146 5.17 7.16 13.83
C THR A 146 4.58 7.25 12.42
N GLY A 147 3.26 7.18 12.31
CA GLY A 147 2.53 7.20 11.05
C GLY A 147 2.33 5.82 10.42
N SER A 148 2.93 4.74 10.94
CA SER A 148 2.70 3.40 10.42
C SER A 148 1.26 2.93 10.64
N THR A 149 0.57 2.50 9.60
CA THR A 149 -0.82 2.03 9.70
C THR A 149 -0.97 0.91 10.73
N SER A 150 -0.41 -0.27 10.46
CA SER A 150 -0.56 -1.44 11.34
C SER A 150 0.36 -1.43 12.56
N GLY A 151 1.37 -0.56 12.58
CA GLY A 151 2.35 -0.53 13.66
C GLY A 151 2.23 0.66 14.61
N HIS A 152 1.37 1.64 14.31
CA HIS A 152 1.17 2.82 15.15
C HIS A 152 -0.30 3.26 15.22
N ILE A 153 -0.91 3.63 14.09
CA ILE A 153 -2.25 4.23 14.11
C ILE A 153 -3.31 3.25 14.62
N ILE A 154 -3.37 2.07 14.02
CA ILE A 154 -4.34 1.05 14.41
C ILE A 154 -4.06 0.49 15.82
N PRO A 155 -2.82 0.14 16.22
CA PRO A 155 -2.56 -0.26 17.60
C PRO A 155 -2.98 0.80 18.62
N THR A 156 -2.71 2.09 18.35
CA THR A 156 -3.12 3.19 19.24
C THR A 156 -4.65 3.26 19.37
N ARG A 157 -5.38 3.17 18.24
CA ARG A 157 -6.83 3.07 18.25
C ARG A 157 -7.32 1.90 19.11
N MET A 158 -6.75 0.70 18.92
CA MET A 158 -7.14 -0.50 19.66
C MET A 158 -6.96 -0.33 21.17
N LEU A 159 -5.87 0.32 21.60
CA LEU A 159 -5.63 0.65 23.02
C LEU A 159 -6.67 1.63 23.55
N VAL A 160 -7.02 2.68 22.79
CA VAL A 160 -8.06 3.64 23.18
C VAL A 160 -9.43 2.99 23.27
N GLU A 161 -9.79 2.12 22.33
CA GLU A 161 -11.05 1.35 22.32
C GLU A 161 -11.13 0.37 23.52
N ALA A 162 -9.99 -0.13 23.99
CA ALA A 162 -9.88 -0.94 25.22
C ALA A 162 -9.95 -0.06 26.51
N GLY A 163 -10.12 1.25 26.37
CA GLY A 163 -10.27 2.16 27.51
C GLY A 163 -8.93 2.68 28.09
N LEU A 164 -7.82 2.44 27.42
CA LEU A 164 -6.49 2.91 27.81
C LEU A 164 -6.16 4.25 27.14
N ASP A 165 -5.53 5.15 27.87
CA ASP A 165 -4.91 6.35 27.33
C ASP A 165 -3.42 6.05 27.05
N PRO A 166 -3.00 5.97 25.78
CA PRO A 166 -1.63 5.56 25.44
C PRO A 166 -0.54 6.47 26.02
N ASP A 167 -0.86 7.74 26.25
CA ASP A 167 0.10 8.72 26.78
C ASP A 167 0.17 8.72 28.33
N ARG A 168 -0.86 8.20 28.99
CA ARG A 168 -0.96 8.25 30.45
C ARG A 168 -0.90 6.91 31.12
N ASP A 169 -1.57 5.91 30.53
CA ASP A 169 -1.77 4.60 31.16
C ASP A 169 -0.71 3.57 30.71
N LEU A 170 0.14 3.92 29.75
CA LEU A 170 1.16 3.06 29.14
C LEU A 170 2.52 3.79 29.03
N GLU A 171 3.59 3.03 28.90
CA GLU A 171 4.88 3.53 28.42
C GLU A 171 5.07 3.05 26.96
N ILE A 172 4.63 3.87 26.00
CA ILE A 172 4.79 3.55 24.57
C ILE A 172 6.22 3.84 24.13
N VAL A 173 6.83 2.86 23.46
CA VAL A 173 8.16 2.97 22.85
C VAL A 173 8.03 2.83 21.34
N MET A 174 8.30 3.90 20.61
CA MET A 174 8.35 3.88 19.14
C MET A 174 9.69 3.27 18.71
N ALA A 175 9.74 1.95 18.51
CA ALA A 175 10.96 1.19 18.34
C ALA A 175 11.27 0.78 16.89
N GLY A 176 10.38 1.12 15.94
CA GLY A 176 10.54 0.70 14.55
C GLY A 176 10.66 -0.83 14.42
N ASP A 177 11.57 -1.29 13.58
CA ASP A 177 11.82 -2.74 13.43
C ASP A 177 12.49 -3.37 14.66
N ALA A 178 13.14 -2.57 15.52
CA ALA A 178 13.71 -3.06 16.79
C ALA A 178 12.65 -3.52 17.81
N ARG A 179 11.34 -3.27 17.58
CA ARG A 179 10.26 -3.76 18.45
C ARG A 179 10.24 -5.27 18.64
N ILE A 180 10.61 -6.03 17.59
CA ILE A 180 10.73 -7.49 17.64
C ILE A 180 11.78 -7.89 18.69
N ALA A 181 12.99 -7.34 18.56
CA ALA A 181 14.07 -7.59 19.49
C ALA A 181 13.75 -7.11 20.92
N ALA A 182 13.04 -6.01 21.06
CA ALA A 182 12.63 -5.49 22.36
C ALA A 182 11.68 -6.46 23.09
N LEU A 183 10.75 -7.10 22.38
CA LEU A 183 9.89 -8.13 22.97
C LEU A 183 10.67 -9.40 23.31
N VAL A 184 11.51 -9.88 22.39
CA VAL A 184 12.35 -11.08 22.59
C VAL A 184 13.28 -10.92 23.81
N ASN A 185 13.87 -9.75 23.98
CA ASN A 185 14.76 -9.46 25.11
C ASN A 185 14.04 -9.19 26.44
N GLY A 186 12.71 -9.07 26.43
CA GLY A 186 11.92 -8.69 27.61
C GLY A 186 12.04 -7.22 28.00
N ASP A 187 12.50 -6.35 27.09
CA ASP A 187 12.58 -4.91 27.29
C ASP A 187 11.19 -4.24 27.32
N VAL A 188 10.20 -4.90 26.74
CA VAL A 188 8.79 -4.52 26.71
C VAL A 188 7.90 -5.71 27.07
N ALA A 189 6.71 -5.43 27.63
CA ALA A 189 5.75 -6.47 28.01
C ALA A 189 4.93 -6.96 26.82
N ALA A 190 4.73 -6.10 25.83
CA ALA A 190 4.01 -6.39 24.60
C ALA A 190 4.56 -5.56 23.43
N MET A 191 4.24 -6.00 22.23
CA MET A 191 4.40 -5.16 21.04
C MET A 191 3.14 -5.15 20.19
N GLY A 192 2.85 -4.01 19.58
CA GLY A 192 1.84 -3.85 18.53
C GLY A 192 2.51 -3.74 17.15
N GLY A 193 1.96 -4.42 16.17
CA GLY A 193 2.54 -4.43 14.83
C GLY A 193 1.67 -5.13 13.79
N GLY A 194 2.21 -5.37 12.60
CA GLY A 194 1.53 -6.12 11.57
C GLY A 194 1.26 -7.57 12.01
N ASN A 195 0.15 -8.13 11.55
CA ASN A 195 -0.22 -9.50 11.88
C ASN A 195 0.75 -10.59 11.36
N ARG A 196 1.78 -10.22 10.60
CA ARG A 196 2.90 -11.08 10.18
C ARG A 196 4.12 -11.02 11.12
N ASP A 197 4.15 -10.09 12.04
CA ASP A 197 5.31 -9.92 12.93
C ASP A 197 5.56 -11.18 13.80
N ILE A 198 4.57 -12.07 13.91
CA ILE A 198 4.72 -13.39 14.51
C ILE A 198 5.76 -14.27 13.79
N GLU A 199 5.93 -14.10 12.49
CA GLU A 199 6.90 -14.85 11.68
C GLU A 199 8.31 -14.36 12.02
N GLU A 200 8.50 -13.03 12.05
CA GLU A 200 9.76 -12.40 12.43
C GLU A 200 10.16 -12.73 13.89
N LEU A 201 9.16 -12.79 14.79
CA LEU A 201 9.38 -13.25 16.17
C LEU A 201 9.93 -14.68 16.22
N ARG A 202 9.35 -15.61 15.45
CA ARG A 202 9.77 -17.01 15.38
C ARG A 202 11.15 -17.17 14.73
N GLU A 203 11.49 -16.32 13.77
CA GLU A 203 12.80 -16.31 13.14
C GLU A 203 13.87 -15.80 14.09
N MET A 204 13.57 -14.73 14.85
CA MET A 204 14.51 -14.12 15.79
C MET A 204 14.72 -14.97 17.04
N ASP A 205 13.68 -15.63 17.53
CA ASP A 205 13.67 -16.50 18.70
C ASP A 205 12.96 -17.83 18.42
N PRO A 206 13.64 -18.79 17.77
CA PRO A 206 13.04 -20.07 17.38
C PRO A 206 12.60 -20.96 18.56
N ASP A 207 13.16 -20.74 19.74
CA ASP A 207 12.84 -21.48 20.96
C ASP A 207 11.77 -20.76 21.82
N GLY A 208 11.48 -19.50 21.52
CA GLY A 208 10.48 -18.69 22.21
C GLY A 208 9.06 -19.00 21.74
N GLU A 209 8.12 -18.88 22.65
CA GLU A 209 6.71 -19.00 22.37
C GLU A 209 6.02 -17.65 22.57
N TYR A 210 5.27 -17.20 21.54
CA TYR A 210 4.55 -15.94 21.55
C TYR A 210 3.08 -16.17 21.20
N ARG A 211 2.20 -15.33 21.74
CA ARG A 211 0.77 -15.37 21.44
C ARG A 211 0.20 -14.00 21.13
N VAL A 212 -0.87 -13.99 20.38
CA VAL A 212 -1.65 -12.80 20.06
C VAL A 212 -2.71 -12.62 21.14
N ILE A 213 -2.84 -11.39 21.66
CA ILE A 213 -3.87 -11.04 22.65
C ILE A 213 -5.00 -10.18 22.06
N ALA A 214 -4.75 -9.53 20.92
CA ALA A 214 -5.75 -8.77 20.20
C ALA A 214 -5.37 -8.66 18.72
N GLU A 215 -6.40 -8.60 17.85
CA GLU A 215 -6.26 -8.41 16.41
C GLU A 215 -7.26 -7.37 15.92
N SER A 216 -6.87 -6.60 14.91
CA SER A 216 -7.78 -5.68 14.22
C SER A 216 -8.64 -6.41 13.19
N ASP A 217 -9.71 -5.77 12.77
CA ASP A 217 -10.34 -6.09 11.48
C ASP A 217 -9.36 -5.93 10.33
N PRO A 218 -9.61 -6.58 9.18
CA PRO A 218 -8.79 -6.42 7.99
C PRO A 218 -8.69 -4.94 7.55
N LEU A 219 -7.49 -4.52 7.16
CA LEU A 219 -7.19 -3.18 6.71
C LEU A 219 -7.13 -3.13 5.18
N PRO A 220 -7.38 -1.95 4.56
CA PRO A 220 -7.20 -1.79 3.12
C PRO A 220 -5.73 -2.00 2.73
N GLY A 221 -5.51 -2.37 1.47
CA GLY A 221 -4.18 -2.55 0.90
C GLY A 221 -3.39 -1.25 0.77
N ASP A 222 -2.13 -1.38 0.32
CA ASP A 222 -1.23 -0.24 0.17
C ASP A 222 -1.57 0.53 -1.13
N PRO A 223 -1.97 1.80 -1.10
CA PRO A 223 -2.24 2.58 -2.30
C PRO A 223 -0.93 3.07 -2.92
N VAL A 224 -0.88 3.08 -4.24
CA VAL A 224 0.16 3.77 -4.99
C VAL A 224 -0.47 5.01 -5.59
N VAL A 225 -0.06 6.16 -5.07
CA VAL A 225 -0.66 7.44 -5.41
C VAL A 225 0.11 8.17 -6.48
N ILE A 226 -0.62 8.87 -7.31
CA ILE A 226 -0.09 9.80 -8.30
C ILE A 226 -0.55 11.21 -7.97
N ARG A 227 0.29 12.20 -8.22
CA ARG A 227 0.00 13.61 -8.02
C ARG A 227 -1.18 14.04 -8.92
N GLY A 228 -2.22 14.63 -8.31
CA GLY A 228 -3.49 14.95 -9.00
C GLY A 228 -3.38 16.06 -10.03
N ASN A 229 -2.45 17.02 -9.86
CA ASN A 229 -2.23 18.13 -10.78
C ASN A 229 -1.51 17.74 -12.10
N LEU A 230 -1.17 16.47 -12.30
CA LEU A 230 -0.67 15.98 -13.59
C LEU A 230 -1.78 16.02 -14.68
N PRO A 231 -1.41 16.14 -15.96
CA PRO A 231 -2.39 16.07 -17.05
C PRO A 231 -3.24 14.79 -16.98
N GLU A 232 -4.54 14.89 -17.18
CA GLU A 232 -5.45 13.75 -17.14
C GLU A 232 -5.05 12.65 -18.13
N ALA A 233 -4.54 13.04 -19.31
CA ALA A 233 -4.04 12.09 -20.31
C ALA A 233 -2.81 11.29 -19.79
N CYS A 234 -2.01 11.87 -18.90
CA CYS A 234 -0.91 11.17 -18.24
C CYS A 234 -1.44 10.16 -17.22
N LYS A 235 -2.32 10.60 -16.30
CA LYS A 235 -2.84 9.74 -15.22
C LYS A 235 -3.63 8.56 -15.78
N SER A 236 -4.58 8.83 -16.68
CA SER A 236 -5.40 7.79 -17.31
C SER A 236 -4.57 6.84 -18.18
N GLY A 237 -3.66 7.37 -18.99
CA GLY A 237 -2.79 6.57 -19.84
C GLY A 237 -1.83 5.67 -19.04
N LEU A 238 -1.24 6.19 -17.95
CA LEU A 238 -0.46 5.37 -17.00
C LEU A 238 -1.32 4.26 -16.41
N ARG A 239 -2.51 4.59 -15.89
CA ARG A 239 -3.42 3.60 -15.29
C ARG A 239 -3.78 2.49 -16.28
N GLU A 240 -4.13 2.82 -17.51
CA GLU A 240 -4.47 1.85 -18.55
C GLU A 240 -3.26 0.97 -18.91
N THR A 241 -2.07 1.57 -19.09
CA THR A 241 -0.85 0.83 -19.42
C THR A 241 -0.43 -0.10 -18.30
N LEU A 242 -0.44 0.36 -17.04
CA LEU A 242 -0.09 -0.47 -15.89
C LEU A 242 -1.11 -1.60 -15.69
N LYS A 243 -2.40 -1.32 -15.88
CA LYS A 243 -3.45 -2.34 -15.79
C LYS A 243 -3.32 -3.41 -16.88
N ALA A 244 -2.96 -3.02 -18.10
CA ALA A 244 -2.76 -3.95 -19.21
C ALA A 244 -1.54 -4.87 -19.01
N ASN A 245 -0.54 -4.42 -18.27
CA ASN A 245 0.71 -5.15 -17.98
C ASN A 245 0.84 -5.56 -16.51
N ARG A 246 -0.30 -5.65 -15.80
CA ARG A 246 -0.38 -5.87 -14.36
C ARG A 246 0.44 -7.06 -13.87
N ASP A 247 0.31 -8.20 -14.52
CA ASP A 247 0.91 -9.45 -14.04
C ASP A 247 2.44 -9.36 -14.11
N GLU A 248 2.99 -8.79 -15.17
CA GLU A 248 4.43 -8.60 -15.36
C GLU A 248 5.01 -7.56 -14.39
N LEU A 249 4.30 -6.46 -14.17
CA LEU A 249 4.68 -5.45 -13.19
C LEU A 249 4.63 -6.01 -11.76
N TRP A 250 3.63 -6.85 -11.48
CA TRP A 250 3.52 -7.54 -10.19
C TRP A 250 4.70 -8.50 -9.97
N GLU A 251 5.02 -9.36 -10.95
CA GLU A 251 6.17 -10.26 -10.88
C GLU A 251 7.48 -9.49 -10.65
N ALA A 252 7.66 -8.36 -11.33
CA ALA A 252 8.83 -7.51 -11.15
C ALA A 252 8.86 -6.83 -9.78
N LEU A 253 7.71 -6.39 -9.25
CA LEU A 253 7.63 -5.76 -7.93
C LEU A 253 8.01 -6.74 -6.80
N VAL A 254 7.58 -8.00 -6.90
CA VAL A 254 7.85 -9.01 -5.87
C VAL A 254 9.11 -9.84 -6.12
N ALA A 255 9.92 -9.48 -7.12
CA ALA A 255 11.14 -10.22 -7.48
C ALA A 255 12.32 -10.00 -6.51
N THR A 256 12.17 -9.14 -5.51
CA THR A 256 13.22 -8.83 -4.53
C THR A 256 12.85 -9.42 -3.16
N ASP A 257 13.84 -9.90 -2.41
CA ASP A 257 13.63 -10.54 -1.10
C ASP A 257 12.72 -9.71 -0.19
N ARG A 258 12.95 -8.40 -0.11
CA ARG A 258 12.14 -7.48 0.69
C ARG A 258 10.66 -7.47 0.29
N ASN A 259 10.38 -7.37 -1.00
CA ASN A 259 9.00 -7.27 -1.50
C ASN A 259 8.34 -8.66 -1.59
N GLU A 260 9.10 -9.72 -1.80
CA GLU A 260 8.64 -11.09 -1.68
C GLU A 260 8.12 -11.34 -0.27
N ASP A 261 8.91 -11.05 0.76
CA ASP A 261 8.52 -11.20 2.16
C ASP A 261 7.32 -10.32 2.51
N LYS A 262 7.25 -9.10 1.98
CA LYS A 262 6.16 -8.17 2.27
C LYS A 262 4.84 -8.60 1.63
N PHE A 263 4.85 -9.17 0.42
CA PHE A 263 3.67 -9.32 -0.41
C PHE A 263 3.36 -10.75 -0.87
N LEU A 264 4.37 -11.54 -1.32
CA LEU A 264 4.13 -12.73 -2.14
C LEU A 264 3.45 -13.87 -1.37
N ASN A 265 3.76 -14.07 -0.09
CA ASN A 265 3.29 -15.21 0.69
C ASN A 265 1.85 -15.06 1.22
N ARG A 266 1.02 -14.11 0.68
CA ARG A 266 -0.21 -13.69 1.34
C ARG A 266 -1.39 -13.42 0.41
N ASP A 267 -1.41 -14.02 -0.75
CA ASP A 267 -2.40 -13.77 -1.79
C ASP A 267 -2.49 -12.28 -2.20
N SER A 268 -1.43 -11.51 -1.90
CA SER A 268 -1.35 -10.11 -2.31
C SER A 268 -1.23 -10.01 -3.83
N HIS A 269 -1.75 -8.94 -4.40
CA HIS A 269 -1.71 -8.70 -5.83
C HIS A 269 -1.86 -7.22 -6.15
N MET A 270 -1.43 -6.83 -7.34
CA MET A 270 -1.65 -5.49 -7.86
C MET A 270 -3.11 -5.34 -8.27
N GLY A 271 -3.82 -4.37 -7.68
CA GLY A 271 -5.22 -4.05 -7.91
C GLY A 271 -5.42 -2.66 -8.52
N PHE A 272 -6.65 -2.40 -8.95
CA PHE A 272 -7.06 -1.11 -9.50
C PHE A 272 -8.47 -0.73 -9.03
N GLU A 273 -8.96 -1.40 -8.00
CA GLU A 273 -10.34 -1.32 -7.54
C GLU A 273 -10.52 -0.43 -6.31
N LEU A 274 -9.46 -0.24 -5.47
CA LEU A 274 -9.59 0.58 -4.27
C LEU A 274 -9.77 2.05 -4.61
N THR A 275 -10.62 2.68 -3.83
CA THR A 275 -11.00 4.09 -3.92
C THR A 275 -10.72 4.80 -2.60
N ALA A 276 -10.89 6.11 -2.55
CA ALA A 276 -10.74 6.87 -1.31
C ALA A 276 -11.68 6.39 -0.19
N GLU A 277 -12.88 5.91 -0.54
CA GLU A 277 -13.88 5.42 0.43
C GLU A 277 -13.36 4.20 1.23
N ASP A 278 -12.53 3.36 0.62
CA ASP A 278 -11.98 2.17 1.27
C ASP A 278 -11.00 2.53 2.42
N TYR A 279 -10.54 3.78 2.47
CA TYR A 279 -9.61 4.29 3.50
C TYR A 279 -10.30 5.11 4.61
N GLU A 280 -11.62 5.29 4.59
CA GLU A 280 -12.37 5.97 5.66
C GLU A 280 -12.12 5.32 7.03
N VAL A 281 -12.00 3.99 7.08
CA VAL A 281 -11.66 3.25 8.32
C VAL A 281 -10.33 3.70 8.93
N ILE A 282 -9.40 4.18 8.13
CA ILE A 282 -8.10 4.71 8.59
C ILE A 282 -8.25 6.14 9.09
N GLU A 283 -9.06 6.96 8.44
CA GLU A 283 -9.40 8.31 8.92
C GLU A 283 -10.08 8.23 10.30
N GLU A 284 -11.09 7.36 10.44
CA GLU A 284 -11.75 7.07 11.72
C GLU A 284 -10.74 6.60 12.80
N ALA A 285 -9.72 5.83 12.39
CA ALA A 285 -8.69 5.36 13.32
C ALA A 285 -7.81 6.51 13.85
N TYR A 286 -7.46 7.48 13.03
CA TYR A 286 -6.76 8.69 13.48
C TYR A 286 -7.59 9.48 14.48
N GLU A 287 -8.89 9.69 14.20
CA GLU A 287 -9.80 10.42 15.08
C GLU A 287 -9.96 9.69 16.43
N ALA A 288 -10.21 8.37 16.39
CA ALA A 288 -10.37 7.57 17.60
C ALA A 288 -9.09 7.50 18.44
N ALA A 289 -7.92 7.44 17.80
CA ALA A 289 -6.63 7.46 18.46
C ALA A 289 -6.25 8.84 19.03
N GLY A 290 -7.03 9.90 18.72
CA GLY A 290 -6.69 11.27 19.11
C GLY A 290 -5.43 11.83 18.44
N ILE A 291 -5.01 11.22 17.33
CA ILE A 291 -3.83 11.64 16.56
C ILE A 291 -4.30 12.67 15.53
N SER A 292 -3.70 13.85 15.55
CA SER A 292 -4.02 14.90 14.57
C SER A 292 -3.64 14.47 13.15
N LEU A 293 -4.59 14.63 12.25
CA LEU A 293 -4.41 14.49 10.81
C LEU A 293 -3.90 15.81 10.21
#